data_e3f01a8bb566882179d3583791e65ac2
#
_entry.id   e3f01a8bb566882179d3583791e65ac2
#
_cell.length_a   1.000
_cell.length_b   1.000
_cell.length_c   1.000
_cell.angle_alpha   90.00
_cell.angle_beta   90.00
_cell.angle_gamma   90.00
#
_symmetry.space_group_name_H-M   'P 1'
#
loop_
_entity.id
_entity.type
_entity.pdbx_description
1 polymer ?
#
loop_
_entity_poly.entity_id
_entity_poly.type
_entity_poly.pdbx_seq_one_letter_code
_entity_poly.pdbx_strand_id
1 'polypeptide(L)'
;GLGDVYKRQIKGQQQLALDLYETQNIDAMYLAGIIADGSRMTRTQLNRWAKTASWHMVAEYSVPGVAAENMHALALANKWVNSRNESIARTGWCTYSAIFATGEDDQIDFDEVSALMKHIVVAIPTAPNRVRYTMNNFVISVGTYIRPLLSQAKKTARQLGKLHVNMGDNACKVPVASDYIAKVESS
;
A
#
# COMPACT_ATOMS: atom_id res chain seq x y z
N GLY A 1 13.28 -14.81 -16.36
CA GLY A 1 13.33 -16.25 -16.08
C GLY A 1 12.04 -16.98 -16.48
N LEU A 2 12.00 -18.30 -16.37
CA LEU A 2 10.79 -19.10 -16.71
C LEU A 2 9.54 -18.59 -16.00
N GLY A 3 9.67 -18.21 -14.73
CA GLY A 3 8.57 -17.65 -13.93
C GLY A 3 7.98 -16.36 -14.52
N ASP A 4 8.77 -15.51 -15.16
CA ASP A 4 8.28 -14.27 -15.77
C ASP A 4 7.51 -14.54 -17.06
N VAL A 5 7.88 -15.61 -17.79
CA VAL A 5 7.16 -16.05 -19.00
C VAL A 5 5.77 -16.58 -18.61
N TYR A 6 5.69 -17.42 -17.58
CA TYR A 6 4.41 -17.95 -17.08
C TYR A 6 3.51 -16.82 -16.52
N LYS A 7 4.07 -15.89 -15.75
CA LYS A 7 3.32 -14.73 -15.27
C LYS A 7 2.67 -13.94 -16.40
N ARG A 8 3.41 -13.70 -17.49
CA ARG A 8 2.86 -13.00 -18.66
C ARG A 8 1.75 -13.78 -19.38
N GLN A 9 1.84 -15.11 -19.41
CA GLN A 9 0.85 -15.97 -20.06
C GLN A 9 -0.48 -16.04 -19.31
N ILE A 10 -0.45 -15.92 -17.97
CA ILE A 10 -1.66 -16.02 -17.12
C ILE A 10 -2.14 -14.66 -16.61
N LYS A 11 -1.41 -13.55 -16.82
CA LYS A 11 -1.86 -12.23 -16.44
C LYS A 11 -3.16 -11.89 -17.18
N GLY A 12 -4.14 -11.38 -16.44
CA GLY A 12 -5.45 -11.04 -16.98
C GLY A 12 -6.45 -12.21 -17.05
N GLN A 13 -6.09 -13.40 -16.57
CA GLN A 13 -7.05 -14.49 -16.35
C GLN A 13 -7.90 -14.18 -15.11
N GLN A 14 -8.82 -13.23 -15.28
CA GLN A 14 -9.54 -12.61 -14.17
C GLN A 14 -10.32 -13.60 -13.32
N GLN A 15 -11.04 -14.54 -13.95
CA GLN A 15 -11.81 -15.53 -13.19
C GLN A 15 -10.90 -16.45 -12.37
N LEU A 16 -9.77 -16.88 -12.92
CA LEU A 16 -8.77 -17.65 -12.18
C LEU A 16 -8.23 -16.88 -10.97
N ALA A 17 -7.97 -15.58 -11.12
CA ALA A 17 -7.52 -14.75 -10.00
C ALA A 17 -8.58 -14.69 -8.89
N LEU A 18 -9.85 -14.52 -9.25
CA LEU A 18 -10.94 -14.49 -8.29
C LEU A 18 -11.07 -15.83 -7.55
N ASP A 19 -11.04 -16.94 -8.29
CA ASP A 19 -11.18 -18.29 -7.73
C ASP A 19 -10.01 -18.64 -6.80
N LEU A 20 -8.77 -18.29 -7.18
CA LEU A 20 -7.59 -18.48 -6.35
C LEU A 20 -7.68 -17.67 -5.04
N TYR A 21 -8.16 -16.43 -5.11
CA TYR A 21 -8.29 -15.60 -3.92
C TYR A 21 -9.34 -16.14 -2.94
N GLU A 22 -10.43 -16.70 -3.46
CA GLU A 22 -11.50 -17.30 -2.66
C GLU A 22 -11.06 -18.55 -1.89
N THR A 23 -10.00 -19.22 -2.31
CA THR A 23 -9.47 -20.38 -1.58
C THR A 23 -8.98 -20.04 -0.18
N GLN A 24 -8.69 -18.76 0.11
CA GLN A 24 -8.07 -18.28 1.34
C GLN A 24 -6.71 -18.95 1.65
N ASN A 25 -6.14 -19.68 0.70
CA ASN A 25 -4.77 -20.15 0.77
C ASN A 25 -3.82 -18.99 0.46
N ILE A 26 -2.82 -18.76 1.33
CA ILE A 26 -1.94 -17.59 1.27
C ILE A 26 -1.17 -17.51 -0.06
N ASP A 27 -0.65 -18.63 -0.55
CA ASP A 27 0.11 -18.68 -1.79
C ASP A 27 -0.80 -18.44 -3.00
N ALA A 28 -2.01 -19.02 -2.98
CA ALA A 28 -3.01 -18.80 -4.01
C ALA A 28 -3.49 -17.34 -4.04
N MET A 29 -3.72 -16.72 -2.88
CA MET A 29 -4.06 -15.30 -2.78
C MET A 29 -2.92 -14.40 -3.31
N TYR A 30 -1.67 -14.73 -3.02
CA TYR A 30 -0.52 -14.01 -3.55
C TYR A 30 -0.44 -14.13 -5.07
N LEU A 31 -0.60 -15.35 -5.61
CA LEU A 31 -0.64 -15.59 -7.05
C LEU A 31 -1.82 -14.84 -7.71
N ALA A 32 -3.00 -14.84 -7.08
CA ALA A 32 -4.15 -14.07 -7.55
C ALA A 32 -3.80 -12.58 -7.76
N GLY A 33 -3.08 -11.97 -6.80
CA GLY A 33 -2.60 -10.59 -6.92
C GLY A 33 -1.62 -10.35 -8.07
N ILE A 34 -0.87 -11.38 -8.48
CA ILE A 34 0.07 -11.28 -9.60
C ILE A 34 -0.64 -11.33 -10.96
N ILE A 35 -1.71 -12.11 -11.06
CA ILE A 35 -2.40 -12.40 -12.34
C ILE A 35 -3.66 -11.57 -12.55
N ALA A 36 -4.22 -10.99 -11.50
CA ALA A 36 -5.40 -10.14 -11.62
C ALA A 36 -5.12 -8.91 -12.49
N ASP A 37 -6.16 -8.49 -13.19
CA ASP A 37 -6.24 -7.19 -13.86
C ASP A 37 -7.12 -6.29 -12.97
N GLY A 38 -6.49 -5.35 -12.28
CA GLY A 38 -7.15 -4.45 -11.32
C GLY A 38 -8.17 -3.54 -11.99
N SER A 39 -7.95 -3.18 -13.26
CA SER A 39 -8.90 -2.34 -14.02
C SER A 39 -10.27 -3.01 -14.23
N ARG A 40 -10.29 -4.35 -14.20
CA ARG A 40 -11.51 -5.17 -14.35
C ARG A 40 -12.16 -5.55 -13.03
N MET A 41 -11.56 -5.20 -11.90
CA MET A 41 -12.11 -5.49 -10.57
C MET A 41 -13.25 -4.52 -10.23
N THR A 42 -14.32 -5.08 -9.66
CA THR A 42 -15.38 -4.25 -9.07
C THR A 42 -14.95 -3.73 -7.68
N ARG A 43 -15.55 -2.61 -7.25
CA ARG A 43 -15.36 -2.10 -5.87
C ARG A 43 -15.69 -3.15 -4.81
N THR A 44 -16.70 -3.98 -5.04
CA THR A 44 -17.11 -5.05 -4.12
C THR A 44 -16.02 -6.11 -3.98
N GLN A 45 -15.43 -6.55 -5.09
CA GLN A 45 -14.32 -7.50 -5.09
C GLN A 45 -13.10 -6.94 -4.38
N LEU A 46 -12.69 -5.71 -4.69
CA LEU A 46 -11.55 -5.05 -4.03
C LEU A 46 -11.78 -4.87 -2.52
N ASN A 47 -12.98 -4.45 -2.09
CA ASN A 47 -13.32 -4.36 -0.67
C ASN A 47 -13.28 -5.74 0.02
N ARG A 48 -13.74 -6.80 -0.65
CA ARG A 48 -13.65 -8.17 -0.13
C ARG A 48 -12.20 -8.63 0.00
N TRP A 49 -11.40 -8.40 -1.02
CA TRP A 49 -9.97 -8.72 -0.99
C TRP A 49 -9.25 -8.00 0.16
N ALA A 50 -9.44 -6.69 0.31
CA ALA A 50 -8.86 -5.93 1.40
C ALA A 50 -9.29 -6.44 2.79
N LYS A 51 -10.56 -6.86 2.93
CA LYS A 51 -11.10 -7.37 4.20
C LYS A 51 -10.52 -8.75 4.58
N THR A 52 -10.28 -9.61 3.61
CA THR A 52 -9.88 -11.01 3.83
C THR A 52 -8.37 -11.24 3.68
N ALA A 53 -7.60 -10.22 3.33
CA ALA A 53 -6.15 -10.28 3.23
C ALA A 53 -5.49 -10.49 4.61
N SER A 54 -5.39 -11.74 5.05
CA SER A 54 -4.88 -12.09 6.38
C SER A 54 -3.36 -11.96 6.50
N TRP A 55 -2.62 -12.28 5.44
CA TRP A 55 -1.17 -12.22 5.42
C TRP A 55 -0.65 -10.85 4.94
N HIS A 56 0.45 -10.37 5.57
CA HIS A 56 0.98 -9.04 5.26
C HIS A 56 1.39 -8.85 3.78
N MET A 57 1.95 -9.89 3.12
CA MET A 57 2.29 -9.78 1.71
C MET A 57 1.06 -9.59 0.82
N VAL A 58 -0.07 -10.20 1.17
CA VAL A 58 -1.33 -10.01 0.44
C VAL A 58 -1.92 -8.63 0.70
N ALA A 59 -2.00 -8.21 1.99
CA ALA A 59 -2.62 -6.96 2.38
C ALA A 59 -1.80 -5.71 2.02
N GLU A 60 -0.47 -5.83 1.99
CA GLU A 60 0.43 -4.68 1.83
C GLU A 60 1.06 -4.58 0.42
N TYR A 61 0.96 -5.66 -0.38
CA TYR A 61 1.54 -5.69 -1.75
C TYR A 61 0.53 -6.15 -2.80
N SER A 62 -0.04 -7.38 -2.66
CA SER A 62 -0.90 -7.94 -3.71
C SER A 62 -2.18 -7.12 -3.92
N VAL A 63 -2.97 -6.93 -2.87
CA VAL A 63 -4.23 -6.18 -2.97
C VAL A 63 -4.00 -4.71 -3.32
N PRO A 64 -3.03 -3.99 -2.70
CA PRO A 64 -2.70 -2.63 -3.08
C PRO A 64 -2.29 -2.46 -4.53
N GLY A 65 -1.45 -3.37 -5.05
CA GLY A 65 -1.03 -3.33 -6.46
C GLY A 65 -2.20 -3.47 -7.42
N VAL A 66 -3.08 -4.45 -7.18
CA VAL A 66 -4.29 -4.65 -7.99
C VAL A 66 -5.25 -3.47 -7.85
N ALA A 67 -5.43 -2.93 -6.63
CA ALA A 67 -6.33 -1.80 -6.40
C ALA A 67 -5.83 -0.52 -7.08
N ALA A 68 -4.52 -0.30 -7.15
CA ALA A 68 -3.93 0.88 -7.79
C ALA A 68 -4.20 0.94 -9.30
N GLU A 69 -4.42 -0.20 -9.96
CA GLU A 69 -4.80 -0.27 -11.38
C GLU A 69 -6.27 0.12 -11.62
N ASN A 70 -7.09 0.31 -10.57
CA ASN A 70 -8.52 0.51 -10.69
C ASN A 70 -8.88 1.99 -10.81
N MET A 71 -9.85 2.33 -11.64
CA MET A 71 -10.35 3.71 -11.78
C MET A 71 -10.89 4.33 -10.47
N HIS A 72 -11.16 3.51 -9.45
CA HIS A 72 -11.63 3.95 -8.14
C HIS A 72 -10.53 3.89 -7.06
N ALA A 73 -9.27 3.73 -7.45
CA ALA A 73 -8.15 3.47 -6.54
C ALA A 73 -8.05 4.51 -5.41
N LEU A 74 -8.05 5.80 -5.74
CA LEU A 74 -7.97 6.88 -4.75
C LEU A 74 -9.16 6.89 -3.78
N ALA A 75 -10.38 6.73 -4.29
CA ALA A 75 -11.58 6.69 -3.45
C ALA A 75 -11.59 5.47 -2.51
N LEU A 76 -11.08 4.32 -2.97
CA LEU A 76 -10.94 3.13 -2.14
C LEU A 76 -9.83 3.30 -1.10
N ALA A 77 -8.68 3.83 -1.48
CA ALA A 77 -7.57 4.08 -0.58
C ALA A 77 -8.00 5.04 0.55
N ASN A 78 -8.65 6.16 0.23
CA ASN A 78 -9.18 7.11 1.21
C ASN A 78 -10.17 6.47 2.18
N LYS A 79 -11.11 5.67 1.65
CA LYS A 79 -12.05 4.92 2.50
C LYS A 79 -11.32 3.94 3.42
N TRP A 80 -10.33 3.22 2.91
CA TRP A 80 -9.67 2.14 3.64
C TRP A 80 -8.74 2.64 4.73
N VAL A 81 -8.01 3.74 4.56
CA VAL A 81 -7.14 4.31 5.60
C VAL A 81 -7.92 4.70 6.87
N ASN A 82 -9.21 5.01 6.73
CA ASN A 82 -10.11 5.34 7.83
C ASN A 82 -10.79 4.12 8.47
N SER A 83 -10.46 2.90 8.05
CA SER A 83 -11.08 1.69 8.57
C SER A 83 -10.55 1.34 9.97
N ARG A 84 -11.45 0.85 10.84
CA ARG A 84 -11.07 0.24 12.13
C ARG A 84 -10.52 -1.19 11.98
N ASN A 85 -10.74 -1.82 10.84
CA ASN A 85 -10.17 -3.14 10.54
C ASN A 85 -8.71 -2.95 10.10
N GLU A 86 -7.77 -3.58 10.82
CA GLU A 86 -6.33 -3.43 10.58
C GLU A 86 -5.93 -3.85 9.17
N SER A 87 -6.47 -4.96 8.64
CA SER A 87 -6.16 -5.41 7.28
C SER A 87 -6.58 -4.38 6.24
N ILE A 88 -7.79 -3.84 6.35
CA ILE A 88 -8.29 -2.82 5.42
C ILE A 88 -7.47 -1.53 5.54
N ALA A 89 -7.19 -1.07 6.77
CA ALA A 89 -6.44 0.17 6.98
C ALA A 89 -5.03 0.11 6.37
N ARG A 90 -4.28 -0.98 6.65
CA ARG A 90 -2.92 -1.14 6.08
C ARG A 90 -2.96 -1.27 4.55
N THR A 91 -3.96 -1.96 3.99
CA THR A 91 -4.17 -2.02 2.54
C THR A 91 -4.39 -0.62 1.96
N GLY A 92 -5.16 0.24 2.63
CA GLY A 92 -5.40 1.61 2.19
C GLY A 92 -4.12 2.45 2.08
N TRP A 93 -3.29 2.45 3.13
CA TRP A 93 -2.01 3.16 3.12
C TRP A 93 -1.07 2.66 2.02
N CYS A 94 -1.02 1.34 1.82
CA CYS A 94 -0.22 0.74 0.75
C CYS A 94 -0.78 1.01 -0.64
N THR A 95 -2.11 1.12 -0.79
CA THR A 95 -2.73 1.49 -2.07
C THR A 95 -2.34 2.90 -2.50
N TYR A 96 -2.34 3.88 -1.58
CA TYR A 96 -1.79 5.21 -1.88
C TYR A 96 -0.32 5.12 -2.34
N SER A 97 0.51 4.37 -1.61
CA SER A 97 1.91 4.20 -1.99
C SER A 97 2.09 3.57 -3.37
N ALA A 98 1.23 2.63 -3.73
CA ALA A 98 1.25 2.01 -5.06
C ALA A 98 0.82 2.99 -6.16
N ILE A 99 -0.23 3.80 -5.92
CA ILE A 99 -0.68 4.86 -6.84
C ILE A 99 0.46 5.87 -7.07
N PHE A 100 1.11 6.36 -6.01
CA PHE A 100 2.20 7.34 -6.13
C PHE A 100 3.38 6.80 -6.96
N ALA A 101 3.64 5.50 -6.90
CA ALA A 101 4.70 4.86 -7.67
C ALA A 101 4.37 4.71 -9.17
N THR A 102 3.13 4.91 -9.61
CA THR A 102 2.78 4.88 -11.04
C THR A 102 3.22 6.14 -11.78
N GLY A 103 3.43 7.25 -11.05
CA GLY A 103 3.84 8.54 -11.62
C GLY A 103 2.72 9.30 -12.34
N GLU A 104 1.47 8.91 -12.14
CA GLU A 104 0.30 9.60 -12.69
C GLU A 104 -0.24 10.61 -11.66
N ASP A 105 0.40 11.79 -11.56
CA ASP A 105 0.12 12.79 -10.54
C ASP A 105 -1.18 13.59 -10.80
N ASP A 106 -1.70 13.59 -12.01
CA ASP A 106 -2.81 14.44 -12.45
C ASP A 106 -4.11 14.22 -11.64
N GLN A 107 -4.27 13.06 -11.03
CA GLN A 107 -5.45 12.71 -10.24
C GLN A 107 -5.24 12.83 -8.72
N ILE A 108 -4.02 13.16 -8.28
CA ILE A 108 -3.67 13.19 -6.86
C ILE A 108 -4.04 14.54 -6.27
N ASP A 109 -4.96 14.53 -5.29
CA ASP A 109 -5.26 15.69 -4.47
C ASP A 109 -4.15 15.89 -3.42
N PHE A 110 -3.27 16.86 -3.66
CA PHE A 110 -2.16 17.17 -2.76
C PHE A 110 -2.63 17.70 -1.39
N ASP A 111 -3.78 18.34 -1.31
CA ASP A 111 -4.35 18.79 -0.04
C ASP A 111 -4.82 17.59 0.79
N GLU A 112 -5.44 16.59 0.16
CA GLU A 112 -5.79 15.33 0.80
C GLU A 112 -4.53 14.61 1.32
N VAL A 113 -3.50 14.45 0.50
CA VAL A 113 -2.24 13.81 0.90
C VAL A 113 -1.56 14.57 2.05
N SER A 114 -1.57 15.89 1.99
CA SER A 114 -1.08 16.77 3.05
C SER A 114 -1.83 16.57 4.37
N ALA A 115 -3.16 16.47 4.31
CA ALA A 115 -4.00 16.21 5.48
C ALA A 115 -3.73 14.81 6.07
N LEU A 116 -3.56 13.79 5.23
CA LEU A 116 -3.20 12.44 5.66
C LEU A 116 -1.85 12.40 6.38
N MET A 117 -0.84 13.14 5.91
CA MET A 117 0.44 13.24 6.61
C MET A 117 0.30 13.89 8.00
N LYS A 118 -0.53 14.93 8.14
CA LYS A 118 -0.83 15.54 9.44
C LYS A 118 -1.56 14.56 10.36
N HIS A 119 -2.52 13.82 9.81
CA HIS A 119 -3.26 12.78 10.55
C HIS A 119 -2.31 11.69 11.06
N ILE A 120 -1.35 11.23 10.25
CA ILE A 120 -0.37 10.21 10.65
C ILE A 120 0.39 10.63 11.91
N VAL A 121 0.86 11.87 12.02
CA VAL A 121 1.61 12.35 13.18
C VAL A 121 0.81 12.17 14.48
N VAL A 122 -0.50 12.39 14.43
CA VAL A 122 -1.39 12.28 15.58
C VAL A 122 -1.79 10.83 15.86
N ALA A 123 -2.07 10.05 14.81
CA ALA A 123 -2.65 8.73 14.94
C ALA A 123 -1.59 7.62 15.21
N ILE A 124 -0.37 7.78 14.73
CA ILE A 124 0.64 6.73 14.71
C ILE A 124 1.00 6.17 16.10
N PRO A 125 1.00 6.96 17.21
CA PRO A 125 1.32 6.41 18.54
C PRO A 125 0.34 5.33 19.01
N THR A 126 -0.93 5.42 18.59
CA THR A 126 -2.01 4.51 19.02
C THR A 126 -2.45 3.54 17.90
N ALA A 127 -1.92 3.68 16.71
CA ALA A 127 -2.27 2.85 15.58
C ALA A 127 -1.85 1.38 15.81
N PRO A 128 -2.58 0.40 15.26
CA PRO A 128 -2.20 -1.01 15.29
C PRO A 128 -0.79 -1.24 14.68
N ASN A 129 -0.15 -2.31 15.11
CA ASN A 129 1.25 -2.58 14.81
C ASN A 129 1.61 -2.46 13.31
N ARG A 130 0.88 -3.18 12.45
CA ARG A 130 1.16 -3.14 11.00
C ARG A 130 0.66 -1.87 10.33
N VAL A 131 -0.37 -1.21 10.85
CA VAL A 131 -0.82 0.10 10.35
C VAL A 131 0.27 1.16 10.57
N ARG A 132 0.95 1.16 11.72
CA ARG A 132 2.12 2.05 11.95
C ARG A 132 3.19 1.88 10.89
N TYR A 133 3.49 0.63 10.53
CA TYR A 133 4.46 0.33 9.46
C TYR A 133 4.04 0.93 8.12
N THR A 134 2.78 0.72 7.74
CA THR A 134 2.27 1.21 6.45
C THR A 134 2.09 2.73 6.41
N MET A 135 1.75 3.37 7.53
CA MET A 135 1.76 4.83 7.66
C MET A 135 3.16 5.42 7.46
N ASN A 136 4.20 4.78 8.04
CA ASN A 136 5.58 5.19 7.82
C ASN A 136 5.98 5.08 6.35
N ASN A 137 5.63 3.97 5.72
CA ASN A 137 5.90 3.76 4.29
C ASN A 137 5.15 4.74 3.40
N PHE A 138 3.93 5.15 3.76
CA PHE A 138 3.21 6.21 3.07
C PHE A 138 4.00 7.52 3.08
N VAL A 139 4.53 7.94 4.23
CA VAL A 139 5.34 9.17 4.32
C VAL A 139 6.61 9.06 3.46
N ILE A 140 7.25 7.89 3.43
CA ILE A 140 8.38 7.61 2.54
C ILE A 140 7.96 7.75 1.08
N SER A 141 6.85 7.16 0.70
CA SER A 141 6.34 7.20 -0.68
C SER A 141 6.00 8.62 -1.12
N VAL A 142 5.37 9.43 -0.26
CA VAL A 142 5.15 10.87 -0.55
C VAL A 142 6.47 11.57 -0.78
N GLY A 143 7.46 11.38 0.10
CA GLY A 143 8.78 12.01 -0.04
C GLY A 143 9.57 11.52 -1.26
N THR A 144 9.25 10.33 -1.77
CA THR A 144 9.92 9.74 -2.93
C THR A 144 9.30 10.20 -4.25
N TYR A 145 7.96 10.21 -4.32
CA TYR A 145 7.25 10.34 -5.59
C TYR A 145 6.53 11.69 -5.75
N ILE A 146 6.08 12.35 -4.67
CA ILE A 146 5.25 13.55 -4.73
C ILE A 146 6.11 14.80 -4.48
N ARG A 147 6.79 15.26 -5.51
CA ARG A 147 7.71 16.42 -5.44
C ARG A 147 7.13 17.66 -4.74
N PRO A 148 5.90 18.11 -5.02
CA PRO A 148 5.31 19.28 -4.35
C PRO A 148 5.23 19.14 -2.83
N LEU A 149 5.14 17.91 -2.31
CA LEU A 149 4.99 17.62 -0.88
C LEU A 149 6.28 17.15 -0.20
N LEU A 150 7.43 17.13 -0.90
CA LEU A 150 8.72 16.66 -0.38
C LEU A 150 9.11 17.37 0.93
N SER A 151 8.97 18.69 1.00
CA SER A 151 9.33 19.47 2.20
C SER A 151 8.46 19.06 3.40
N GLN A 152 7.17 18.86 3.19
CA GLN A 152 6.25 18.40 4.22
C GLN A 152 6.54 16.94 4.63
N ALA A 153 6.81 16.06 3.68
CA ALA A 153 7.17 14.66 3.95
C ALA A 153 8.43 14.58 4.83
N LYS A 154 9.45 15.37 4.52
CA LYS A 154 10.67 15.48 5.35
C LYS A 154 10.38 15.97 6.77
N LYS A 155 9.51 16.97 6.93
CA LYS A 155 9.08 17.46 8.25
C LYS A 155 8.33 16.38 9.01
N THR A 156 7.36 15.72 8.37
CA THR A 156 6.61 14.62 8.97
C THR A 156 7.53 13.46 9.35
N ALA A 157 8.43 13.04 8.47
CA ALA A 157 9.37 11.96 8.74
C ALA A 157 10.26 12.22 9.97
N ARG A 158 10.72 13.47 10.16
CA ARG A 158 11.48 13.86 11.37
C ARG A 158 10.61 13.80 12.63
N GLN A 159 9.33 14.17 12.56
CA GLN A 159 8.40 14.07 13.69
C GLN A 159 8.11 12.62 14.08
N LEU A 160 8.05 11.71 13.10
CA LEU A 160 7.86 10.27 13.34
C LEU A 160 9.09 9.63 14.00
N GLY A 161 10.28 10.05 13.60
CA GLY A 161 11.53 9.48 14.09
C GLY A 161 11.63 7.97 13.82
N LYS A 162 12.27 7.25 14.77
CA LYS A 162 12.39 5.79 14.69
C LYS A 162 11.17 5.12 15.29
N LEU A 163 10.44 4.37 14.49
CA LEU A 163 9.25 3.67 14.91
C LEU A 163 9.57 2.24 15.40
N HIS A 164 8.84 1.83 16.42
CA HIS A 164 8.83 0.46 16.90
C HIS A 164 7.63 -0.29 16.32
N VAL A 165 7.93 -1.25 15.45
CA VAL A 165 6.94 -2.18 14.86
C VAL A 165 7.46 -3.59 15.05
N ASN A 166 6.63 -4.47 15.60
CA ASN A 166 6.94 -5.88 15.66
C ASN A 166 6.80 -6.48 14.24
N MET A 167 7.95 -6.87 13.67
CA MET A 167 8.01 -7.46 12.33
C MET A 167 7.92 -8.98 12.35
N GLY A 168 7.80 -9.61 13.54
CA GLY A 168 7.89 -11.06 13.72
C GLY A 168 9.33 -11.54 13.74
N ASP A 169 9.52 -12.86 13.71
CA ASP A 169 10.84 -13.51 13.76
C ASP A 169 11.52 -13.49 12.38
N ASN A 170 11.89 -12.31 11.93
CA ASN A 170 12.58 -12.13 10.66
C ASN A 170 13.61 -10.99 10.75
N ALA A 171 14.49 -10.89 9.75
CA ALA A 171 15.53 -9.88 9.67
C ALA A 171 15.04 -8.51 9.13
N CYS A 172 13.74 -8.34 8.85
CA CYS A 172 13.19 -7.11 8.31
C CYS A 172 13.29 -5.97 9.32
N LYS A 173 13.82 -4.84 8.87
CA LYS A 173 13.92 -3.62 9.67
C LYS A 173 12.86 -2.61 9.24
N VAL A 174 12.33 -1.87 10.21
CA VAL A 174 11.48 -0.71 9.93
C VAL A 174 12.37 0.41 9.43
N PRO A 175 12.16 0.94 8.22
CA PRO A 175 12.96 2.04 7.72
C PRO A 175 12.71 3.31 8.57
N VAL A 176 13.75 4.08 8.83
CA VAL A 176 13.62 5.43 9.36
C VAL A 176 13.26 6.33 8.17
N ALA A 177 12.05 6.90 8.18
CA ALA A 177 11.52 7.61 7.02
C ALA A 177 12.41 8.79 6.58
N SER A 178 12.98 9.55 7.53
CA SER A 178 13.89 10.66 7.22
C SER A 178 15.14 10.21 6.46
N ASP A 179 15.73 9.09 6.87
CA ASP A 179 16.96 8.57 6.29
C ASP A 179 16.70 8.02 4.87
N TYR A 180 15.55 7.36 4.71
CA TYR A 180 15.15 6.80 3.42
C TYR A 180 14.89 7.91 2.39
N ILE A 181 14.11 8.94 2.76
CA ILE A 181 13.82 10.09 1.88
C ILE A 181 15.11 10.81 1.51
N ALA A 182 16.03 11.04 2.46
CA ALA A 182 17.31 11.68 2.18
C ALA A 182 18.18 10.86 1.20
N LYS A 183 18.17 9.53 1.33
CA LYS A 183 18.89 8.63 0.43
C LYS A 183 18.35 8.72 -1.00
N VAL A 184 17.02 8.68 -1.18
CA VAL A 184 16.38 8.77 -2.50
C VAL A 184 16.66 10.13 -3.16
N GLU A 185 16.64 11.22 -2.38
CA GLU A 185 16.92 12.56 -2.89
C GLU A 185 18.36 12.74 -3.38
N SER A 186 19.31 11.96 -2.85
CA SER A 186 20.74 12.01 -3.21
C SER A 186 21.13 11.05 -4.35
N SER A 187 20.19 10.25 -4.86
CA SER A 187 20.41 9.27 -5.93
C SER A 187 20.00 9.83 -7.28
#